data_986ff2c2314c9e8e1ec81b5fbe2663ac
#
_entry.id   986ff2c2314c9e8e1ec81b5fbe2663ac
#
_cell.length_a   1.000
_cell.length_b   1.000
_cell.length_c   1.000
_cell.angle_alpha   90.00
_cell.angle_beta   90.00
_cell.angle_gamma   90.00
#
_symmetry.space_group_name_H-M   'P 1'
#
loop_
_entity.id
_entity.type
_entity.pdbx_description
1 polymer ?
#
loop_
_entity_poly.entity_id
_entity_poly.type
_entity_poly.pdbx_seq_one_letter_code
_entity_poly.pdbx_strand_id
1 'polypeptide(L)'
;VKGVPGHSSEPSRGANSIMAAARIINYIEGLQFELESQAEPDCVFDPPYTTFDLGVIEGGTANNIIPEYTHFNWGYRSLPSEDPNVLEEKIRLFISKNIEPRLQAISIQAGVTTELRNDTPPLIPDHQSAAEHLIRHLTGLNDSGTVAFGTEAGLFQKAGIPGVIFGPGSIQQAHQPDEFIEVKQISECINFLNKLIDWAENNSTA
;
A
#
# COMPACT_ATOMS: atom_id res chain seq x y z
N VAL A 1 -18.67 -4.91 2.99
CA VAL A 1 -19.39 -6.00 3.66
C VAL A 1 -20.88 -5.69 3.67
N LYS A 2 -21.67 -6.59 3.14
CA LYS A 2 -23.14 -6.54 3.17
C LYS A 2 -23.66 -7.53 4.20
N GLY A 3 -24.35 -7.02 5.20
CA GLY A 3 -25.07 -7.79 6.21
C GLY A 3 -26.58 -7.84 5.96
N VAL A 4 -27.35 -8.05 7.03
CA VAL A 4 -28.83 -8.02 7.02
C VAL A 4 -29.28 -7.11 8.15
N PRO A 5 -30.02 -6.03 7.88
CA PRO A 5 -30.49 -5.12 8.92
C PRO A 5 -31.57 -5.76 9.79
N GLY A 6 -31.71 -5.25 11.00
CA GLY A 6 -32.72 -5.70 11.97
C GLY A 6 -32.67 -4.88 13.24
N HIS A 7 -33.59 -5.18 14.15
CA HIS A 7 -33.59 -4.56 15.47
C HIS A 7 -32.46 -5.16 16.33
N SER A 8 -31.69 -4.33 17.02
CA SER A 8 -30.52 -4.79 17.79
C SER A 8 -30.83 -5.78 18.91
N SER A 9 -32.08 -5.80 19.42
CA SER A 9 -32.54 -6.78 20.41
C SER A 9 -32.83 -8.18 19.83
N GLU A 10 -32.85 -8.33 18.51
CA GLU A 10 -33.12 -9.60 17.81
C GLU A 10 -31.92 -10.01 16.94
N PRO A 11 -30.72 -10.25 17.52
CA PRO A 11 -29.49 -10.47 16.76
C PRO A 11 -29.52 -11.72 15.88
N SER A 12 -30.38 -12.67 16.16
CA SER A 12 -30.56 -13.90 15.35
C SER A 12 -31.30 -13.66 14.02
N ARG A 13 -31.95 -12.49 13.87
CA ARG A 13 -32.70 -12.12 12.65
C ARG A 13 -31.95 -11.20 11.72
N GLY A 14 -30.73 -10.77 12.10
CA GLY A 14 -29.88 -9.91 11.32
C GLY A 14 -28.44 -10.42 11.20
N ALA A 15 -27.69 -9.87 10.27
CA ALA A 15 -26.27 -10.13 10.09
C ALA A 15 -25.50 -8.81 10.16
N ASN A 16 -24.74 -8.63 11.24
CA ASN A 16 -24.04 -7.37 11.52
C ASN A 16 -22.79 -7.20 10.66
N SER A 17 -22.84 -6.26 9.70
CA SER A 17 -21.73 -5.97 8.80
C SER A 17 -20.50 -5.38 9.49
N ILE A 18 -20.67 -4.56 10.55
CA ILE A 18 -19.57 -4.01 11.34
C ILE A 18 -18.80 -5.12 12.04
N MET A 19 -19.51 -6.06 12.69
CA MET A 19 -18.86 -7.19 13.36
C MET A 19 -18.13 -8.12 12.39
N ALA A 20 -18.65 -8.27 11.18
CA ALA A 20 -17.99 -9.03 10.12
C ALA A 20 -16.74 -8.30 9.62
N ALA A 21 -16.82 -7.00 9.33
CA ALA A 21 -15.69 -6.16 8.97
C ALA A 21 -14.60 -6.18 10.04
N ALA A 22 -14.95 -6.00 11.31
CA ALA A 22 -14.01 -6.04 12.43
C ALA A 22 -13.20 -7.35 12.50
N ARG A 23 -13.83 -8.50 12.19
CA ARG A 23 -13.11 -9.78 12.13
C ARG A 23 -12.13 -9.86 10.97
N ILE A 24 -12.49 -9.32 9.82
CA ILE A 24 -11.58 -9.24 8.65
C ILE A 24 -10.39 -8.35 8.99
N ILE A 25 -10.64 -7.18 9.57
CA ILE A 25 -9.62 -6.22 10.01
C ILE A 25 -8.67 -6.86 11.02
N ASN A 26 -9.20 -7.53 12.03
CA ASN A 26 -8.37 -8.23 13.03
C ASN A 26 -7.55 -9.38 12.42
N TYR A 27 -8.06 -10.03 11.36
CA TYR A 27 -7.27 -11.04 10.64
C TYR A 27 -6.12 -10.41 9.85
N ILE A 28 -6.36 -9.25 9.19
CA ILE A 28 -5.32 -8.49 8.48
C ILE A 28 -4.25 -8.02 9.48
N GLU A 29 -4.64 -7.52 10.64
CA GLU A 29 -3.70 -7.16 11.71
C GLU A 29 -2.88 -8.36 12.19
N GLY A 30 -3.51 -9.53 12.31
CA GLY A 30 -2.80 -10.78 12.63
C GLY A 30 -1.76 -11.19 11.57
N LEU A 31 -2.06 -10.98 10.28
CA LEU A 31 -1.09 -11.17 9.21
C LEU A 31 0.08 -10.18 9.32
N GLN A 32 -0.19 -8.93 9.72
CA GLN A 32 0.87 -7.94 9.96
C GLN A 32 1.86 -8.43 11.03
N PHE A 33 1.36 -8.94 12.16
CA PHE A 33 2.23 -9.49 13.21
C PHE A 33 2.99 -10.76 12.77
N GLU A 34 2.37 -11.60 11.93
CA GLU A 34 3.05 -12.78 11.34
C GLU A 34 4.25 -12.32 10.51
N LEU A 35 4.04 -11.37 9.60
CA LEU A 35 5.10 -10.84 8.71
C LEU A 35 6.22 -10.14 9.51
N GLU A 36 5.86 -9.33 10.49
CA GLU A 36 6.83 -8.67 11.37
C GLU A 36 7.71 -9.70 12.11
N SER A 37 7.10 -10.80 12.59
CA SER A 37 7.83 -11.87 13.28
C SER A 37 8.79 -12.67 12.38
N GLN A 38 8.57 -12.60 11.06
CA GLN A 38 9.36 -13.30 10.04
C GLN A 38 10.35 -12.38 9.32
N ALA A 39 10.46 -11.12 9.77
CA ALA A 39 11.35 -10.13 9.17
C ALA A 39 12.81 -10.58 9.15
N GLU A 40 13.47 -10.45 8.00
CA GLU A 40 14.87 -10.82 7.84
C GLU A 40 15.78 -9.68 8.35
N PRO A 41 16.78 -9.99 9.22
CA PRO A 41 17.65 -8.96 9.79
C PRO A 41 18.47 -8.17 8.75
N ASP A 42 18.78 -8.79 7.61
CA ASP A 42 19.60 -8.22 6.54
C ASP A 42 18.76 -7.55 5.44
N CYS A 43 17.45 -7.36 5.65
CA CYS A 43 16.57 -6.67 4.72
C CYS A 43 16.99 -5.20 4.57
N VAL A 44 17.13 -4.74 3.33
CA VAL A 44 17.52 -3.36 3.02
C VAL A 44 16.37 -2.36 3.13
N PHE A 45 15.15 -2.84 3.32
CA PHE A 45 13.95 -2.02 3.51
C PHE A 45 13.69 -1.76 4.99
N ASP A 46 13.11 -0.60 5.29
CA ASP A 46 12.65 -0.22 6.61
C ASP A 46 11.18 0.26 6.53
N PRO A 47 10.23 -0.47 7.13
CA PRO A 47 10.42 -1.72 7.88
C PRO A 47 10.80 -2.93 7.01
N PRO A 48 11.46 -3.96 7.60
CA PRO A 48 11.97 -5.13 6.87
C PRO A 48 10.91 -6.21 6.63
N TYR A 49 9.65 -5.82 6.42
CA TYR A 49 8.50 -6.69 6.17
C TYR A 49 7.39 -5.94 5.43
N THR A 50 6.53 -6.68 4.76
CA THR A 50 5.31 -6.11 4.13
C THR A 50 4.39 -5.54 5.20
N THR A 51 3.97 -4.28 4.99
CA THR A 51 3.07 -3.58 5.90
C THR A 51 1.65 -3.51 5.37
N PHE A 52 0.66 -3.60 6.27
CA PHE A 52 -0.74 -3.31 5.96
C PHE A 52 -1.15 -1.96 6.55
N ASP A 53 -2.12 -1.30 5.91
CA ASP A 53 -2.79 -0.12 6.44
C ASP A 53 -4.31 -0.21 6.25
N LEU A 54 -5.04 0.44 7.15
CA LEU A 54 -6.48 0.60 7.08
C LEU A 54 -6.80 2.08 7.36
N GLY A 55 -6.92 2.86 6.29
CA GLY A 55 -7.05 4.30 6.40
C GLY A 55 -8.49 4.79 6.63
N VAL A 56 -9.50 4.02 6.21
CA VAL A 56 -10.92 4.43 6.29
C VAL A 56 -11.80 3.25 6.63
N ILE A 57 -12.73 3.47 7.53
CA ILE A 57 -13.85 2.56 7.82
C ILE A 57 -15.13 3.36 8.03
N GLU A 58 -16.21 2.94 7.40
CA GLU A 58 -17.55 3.54 7.50
C GLU A 58 -18.61 2.46 7.61
N GLY A 59 -19.59 2.62 8.50
CA GLY A 59 -20.68 1.64 8.63
C GLY A 59 -21.69 1.97 9.72
N GLY A 60 -22.88 1.39 9.58
CA GLY A 60 -24.00 1.58 10.50
C GLY A 60 -24.74 2.90 10.32
N THR A 61 -25.92 3.00 10.92
CA THR A 61 -26.80 4.16 10.82
C THR A 61 -27.34 4.61 12.18
N ALA A 62 -27.58 3.70 13.13
CA ALA A 62 -28.08 3.99 14.47
C ALA A 62 -27.74 2.89 15.46
N ASN A 63 -27.69 3.24 16.76
CA ASN A 63 -27.26 2.34 17.83
C ASN A 63 -28.19 1.12 18.05
N ASN A 64 -29.43 1.22 17.64
CA ASN A 64 -30.45 0.18 17.84
C ASN A 64 -30.79 -0.58 16.54
N ILE A 65 -30.03 -0.40 15.48
CA ILE A 65 -30.19 -1.09 14.20
C ILE A 65 -28.95 -1.96 13.96
N ILE A 66 -29.16 -3.22 13.58
CA ILE A 66 -28.09 -4.08 13.09
C ILE A 66 -27.60 -3.50 11.75
N PRO A 67 -26.31 -3.13 11.61
CA PRO A 67 -25.82 -2.46 10.40
C PRO A 67 -25.85 -3.39 9.19
N GLU A 68 -26.42 -2.89 8.09
CA GLU A 68 -26.48 -3.60 6.81
C GLU A 68 -25.18 -3.48 6.04
N TYR A 69 -24.58 -2.29 6.01
CA TYR A 69 -23.37 -2.05 5.22
C TYR A 69 -22.23 -1.55 6.08
N THR A 70 -21.05 -2.06 5.77
CA THR A 70 -19.76 -1.54 6.24
C THR A 70 -18.78 -1.57 5.10
N HIS A 71 -18.13 -0.46 4.88
CA HIS A 71 -17.06 -0.28 3.92
C HIS A 71 -15.78 0.07 4.66
N PHE A 72 -14.66 -0.49 4.24
CA PHE A 72 -13.33 -0.09 4.70
C PHE A 72 -12.32 -0.22 3.58
N ASN A 73 -11.34 0.67 3.57
CA ASN A 73 -10.20 0.62 2.67
C ASN A 73 -9.03 0.02 3.41
N TRP A 74 -8.40 -0.93 2.78
CA TRP A 74 -7.15 -1.51 3.25
C TRP A 74 -6.15 -1.55 2.10
N GLY A 75 -4.89 -1.48 2.43
CA GLY A 75 -3.79 -1.56 1.50
C GLY A 75 -2.61 -2.29 2.12
N TYR A 76 -1.62 -2.60 1.29
CA TYR A 76 -0.35 -3.13 1.75
C TYR A 76 0.80 -2.55 0.93
N ARG A 77 1.99 -2.56 1.52
CA ARG A 77 3.25 -2.22 0.88
C ARG A 77 4.11 -3.47 0.92
N SER A 78 4.09 -4.23 -0.18
CA SER A 78 4.84 -5.48 -0.28
C SER A 78 6.34 -5.24 -0.44
N LEU A 79 7.15 -6.07 0.21
CA LEU A 79 8.55 -6.19 -0.15
C LEU A 79 8.66 -6.77 -1.57
N PRO A 80 9.71 -6.38 -2.35
CA PRO A 80 9.92 -6.94 -3.70
C PRO A 80 10.14 -8.46 -3.74
N SER A 81 10.56 -9.06 -2.63
CA SER A 81 10.77 -10.50 -2.47
C SER A 81 9.49 -11.29 -2.22
N GLU A 82 8.38 -10.63 -1.89
CA GLU A 82 7.12 -11.25 -1.55
C GLU A 82 6.13 -11.20 -2.71
N ASP A 83 5.37 -12.30 -2.90
CA ASP A 83 4.27 -12.33 -3.86
C ASP A 83 2.99 -11.78 -3.18
N PRO A 84 2.51 -10.60 -3.61
CA PRO A 84 1.30 -10.00 -3.04
C PRO A 84 0.05 -10.87 -3.22
N ASN A 85 0.00 -11.71 -4.25
CA ASN A 85 -1.13 -12.61 -4.48
C ASN A 85 -1.30 -13.62 -3.34
N VAL A 86 -0.23 -14.02 -2.67
CA VAL A 86 -0.29 -14.94 -1.53
C VAL A 86 -1.04 -14.32 -0.35
N LEU A 87 -0.79 -13.02 -0.08
CA LEU A 87 -1.47 -12.30 1.00
C LEU A 87 -2.95 -12.09 0.68
N GLU A 88 -3.27 -11.68 -0.53
CA GLU A 88 -4.66 -11.54 -0.97
C GLU A 88 -5.42 -12.85 -0.88
N GLU A 89 -4.81 -13.95 -1.29
CA GLU A 89 -5.45 -15.29 -1.23
C GLU A 89 -5.68 -15.73 0.22
N LYS A 90 -4.75 -15.47 1.14
CA LYS A 90 -4.97 -15.72 2.58
C LYS A 90 -6.21 -14.98 3.09
N ILE A 91 -6.36 -13.70 2.74
CA ILE A 91 -7.50 -12.86 3.16
C ILE A 91 -8.80 -13.37 2.51
N ARG A 92 -8.81 -13.69 1.22
CA ARG A 92 -9.97 -14.25 0.50
C ARG A 92 -10.42 -15.57 1.11
N LEU A 93 -9.48 -16.47 1.40
CA LEU A 93 -9.77 -17.74 2.05
C LEU A 93 -10.32 -17.55 3.46
N PHE A 94 -9.80 -16.62 4.24
CA PHE A 94 -10.36 -16.30 5.55
C PHE A 94 -11.79 -15.81 5.43
N ILE A 95 -12.08 -14.89 4.52
CA ILE A 95 -13.42 -14.34 4.27
C ILE A 95 -14.38 -15.48 3.90
N SER A 96 -14.04 -16.28 2.90
CA SER A 96 -14.91 -17.35 2.38
C SER A 96 -15.18 -18.46 3.41
N LYS A 97 -14.22 -18.77 4.27
CA LYS A 97 -14.37 -19.85 5.28
C LYS A 97 -14.96 -19.38 6.59
N ASN A 98 -14.71 -18.15 7.01
CA ASN A 98 -15.02 -17.71 8.38
C ASN A 98 -16.06 -16.60 8.47
N ILE A 99 -16.23 -15.81 7.40
CA ILE A 99 -17.10 -14.63 7.40
C ILE A 99 -18.39 -14.91 6.62
N GLU A 100 -18.27 -15.24 5.34
CA GLU A 100 -19.42 -15.42 4.45
C GLU A 100 -20.41 -16.47 4.93
N PRO A 101 -20.03 -17.66 5.44
CA PRO A 101 -20.99 -18.65 5.91
C PRO A 101 -21.88 -18.13 7.05
N ARG A 102 -21.35 -17.24 7.89
CA ARG A 102 -22.13 -16.64 9.00
C ARG A 102 -23.10 -15.58 8.52
N LEU A 103 -22.71 -14.79 7.51
CA LEU A 103 -23.60 -13.80 6.89
C LEU A 103 -24.70 -14.49 6.09
N GLN A 104 -24.34 -15.50 5.31
CA GLN A 104 -25.24 -16.25 4.44
C GLN A 104 -26.19 -17.17 5.18
N ALA A 105 -25.89 -17.55 6.42
CA ALA A 105 -26.83 -18.26 7.27
C ALA A 105 -28.10 -17.44 7.58
N ILE A 106 -28.02 -16.11 7.47
CA ILE A 106 -29.18 -15.21 7.65
C ILE A 106 -29.80 -14.85 6.30
N SER A 107 -28.98 -14.56 5.28
CA SER A 107 -29.46 -14.27 3.92
C SER A 107 -28.38 -14.59 2.91
N ILE A 108 -28.73 -15.34 1.87
CA ILE A 108 -27.82 -15.66 0.76
C ILE A 108 -27.31 -14.41 0.01
N GLN A 109 -27.97 -13.26 0.16
CA GLN A 109 -27.57 -12.00 -0.44
C GLN A 109 -26.52 -11.24 0.39
N ALA A 110 -26.28 -11.67 1.64
CA ALA A 110 -25.24 -11.11 2.49
C ALA A 110 -23.87 -11.70 2.13
N GLY A 111 -22.82 -10.89 2.21
CA GLY A 111 -21.48 -11.34 1.81
C GLY A 111 -20.46 -10.23 1.83
N VAL A 112 -19.30 -10.52 1.27
CA VAL A 112 -18.17 -9.59 1.17
C VAL A 112 -17.78 -9.41 -0.30
N THR A 113 -17.62 -8.17 -0.71
CA THR A 113 -17.08 -7.81 -2.03
C THR A 113 -15.77 -7.08 -1.82
N THR A 114 -14.72 -7.51 -2.49
CA THR A 114 -13.41 -6.84 -2.52
C THR A 114 -13.16 -6.31 -3.92
N GLU A 115 -12.82 -5.04 -4.02
CA GLU A 115 -12.48 -4.37 -5.26
C GLU A 115 -11.03 -3.91 -5.22
N LEU A 116 -10.24 -4.29 -6.21
CA LEU A 116 -8.89 -3.76 -6.41
C LEU A 116 -9.00 -2.35 -6.99
N ARG A 117 -8.46 -1.36 -6.27
CA ARG A 117 -8.48 0.05 -6.68
C ARG A 117 -7.17 0.52 -7.28
N ASN A 118 -6.07 -0.02 -6.79
CA ASN A 118 -4.73 0.32 -7.23
C ASN A 118 -3.83 -0.90 -7.13
N ASP A 119 -3.05 -1.15 -8.19
CA ASP A 119 -2.02 -2.20 -8.25
C ASP A 119 -0.72 -1.54 -8.71
N THR A 120 0.10 -1.15 -7.74
CA THR A 120 1.40 -0.52 -8.00
C THR A 120 2.49 -1.46 -7.47
N PRO A 121 3.23 -2.16 -8.36
CA PRO A 121 4.29 -3.06 -7.93
C PRO A 121 5.43 -2.28 -7.26
N PRO A 122 6.17 -2.89 -6.33
CA PRO A 122 7.35 -2.28 -5.73
C PRO A 122 8.44 -2.06 -6.79
N LEU A 123 9.25 -1.02 -6.61
CA LEU A 123 10.49 -0.84 -7.36
C LEU A 123 11.57 -1.74 -6.77
N ILE A 124 12.06 -2.69 -7.57
CA ILE A 124 13.14 -3.58 -7.17
C ILE A 124 14.46 -2.84 -7.27
N PRO A 125 15.30 -2.80 -6.20
CA PRO A 125 16.62 -2.20 -6.26
C PRO A 125 17.47 -2.84 -7.36
N ASP A 126 18.06 -2.01 -8.22
CA ASP A 126 18.94 -2.44 -9.30
C ASP A 126 20.15 -1.50 -9.40
N HIS A 127 21.25 -1.89 -8.78
CA HIS A 127 22.50 -1.13 -8.79
C HIS A 127 23.18 -1.05 -10.17
N GLN A 128 22.71 -1.83 -11.15
CA GLN A 128 23.15 -1.77 -12.54
C GLN A 128 22.22 -0.86 -13.40
N SER A 129 21.20 -0.26 -12.80
CA SER A 129 20.24 0.57 -13.49
C SER A 129 20.88 1.76 -14.17
N ALA A 130 20.62 1.92 -15.48
CA ALA A 130 21.09 3.08 -16.26
C ALA A 130 20.55 4.39 -15.65
N ALA A 131 19.35 4.38 -15.09
CA ALA A 131 18.77 5.54 -14.41
C ALA A 131 19.56 5.90 -13.15
N GLU A 132 19.93 4.94 -12.33
CA GLU A 132 20.75 5.17 -11.14
C GLU A 132 22.13 5.70 -11.50
N HIS A 133 22.79 5.11 -12.51
CA HIS A 133 24.08 5.58 -12.99
C HIS A 133 24.02 7.03 -13.51
N LEU A 134 22.96 7.38 -14.23
CA LEU A 134 22.76 8.75 -14.71
C LEU A 134 22.62 9.76 -13.56
N ILE A 135 21.76 9.44 -12.57
CA ILE A 135 21.58 10.32 -11.40
C ILE A 135 22.88 10.50 -10.64
N ARG A 136 23.61 9.44 -10.38
CA ARG A 136 24.94 9.51 -9.73
C ARG A 136 25.92 10.39 -10.51
N HIS A 137 25.97 10.24 -11.82
CA HIS A 137 26.82 11.04 -12.68
C HIS A 137 26.49 12.55 -12.62
N LEU A 138 25.20 12.89 -12.67
CA LEU A 138 24.75 14.29 -12.67
C LEU A 138 24.83 14.97 -11.31
N THR A 139 24.68 14.20 -10.22
CA THR A 139 24.65 14.74 -8.86
C THR A 139 25.96 14.63 -8.12
N GLY A 140 26.79 13.64 -8.46
CA GLY A 140 27.99 13.28 -7.71
C GLY A 140 27.69 12.45 -6.45
N LEU A 141 26.44 12.03 -6.22
CA LEU A 141 26.06 11.14 -5.10
C LEU A 141 26.58 9.72 -5.37
N ASN A 142 27.09 9.06 -4.32
CA ASN A 142 27.66 7.72 -4.43
C ASN A 142 26.79 6.64 -3.78
N ASP A 143 25.81 7.04 -2.96
CA ASP A 143 24.95 6.13 -2.24
C ASP A 143 23.51 6.20 -2.75
N SER A 144 22.82 5.07 -2.74
CA SER A 144 21.39 4.94 -2.93
C SER A 144 20.80 4.17 -1.74
N GLY A 145 19.57 4.48 -1.39
CA GLY A 145 18.83 3.82 -0.34
C GLY A 145 17.52 3.25 -0.86
N THR A 146 16.72 2.75 0.05
CA THR A 146 15.35 2.28 -0.20
C THR A 146 14.35 3.16 0.52
N VAL A 147 13.12 3.13 0.05
CA VAL A 147 11.99 3.85 0.66
C VAL A 147 10.80 2.91 0.77
N ALA A 148 10.00 3.07 1.83
CA ALA A 148 8.85 2.21 2.12
C ALA A 148 7.56 2.66 1.41
N PHE A 149 7.57 3.79 0.70
CA PHE A 149 6.38 4.26 0.00
C PHE A 149 6.29 3.74 -1.44
N GLY A 150 5.06 3.51 -1.90
CA GLY A 150 4.80 3.11 -3.29
C GLY A 150 4.95 4.28 -4.26
N THR A 151 5.49 3.99 -5.45
CA THR A 151 5.60 4.94 -6.56
C THR A 151 5.30 4.23 -7.87
N GLU A 152 5.01 4.99 -8.92
CA GLU A 152 4.82 4.46 -10.26
C GLU A 152 6.13 3.93 -10.90
N ALA A 153 7.28 4.13 -10.24
CA ALA A 153 8.58 3.65 -10.74
C ALA A 153 8.62 2.13 -10.93
N GLY A 154 7.92 1.37 -10.08
CA GLY A 154 7.75 -0.07 -10.25
C GLY A 154 6.99 -0.45 -11.53
N LEU A 155 6.03 0.35 -11.97
CA LEU A 155 5.32 0.15 -13.25
C LEU A 155 6.26 0.35 -14.45
N PHE A 156 7.11 1.40 -14.42
CA PHE A 156 8.12 1.61 -15.44
C PHE A 156 9.12 0.45 -15.49
N GLN A 157 9.59 0.00 -14.34
CA GLN A 157 10.50 -1.14 -14.27
C GLN A 157 9.87 -2.42 -14.84
N LYS A 158 8.60 -2.70 -14.51
CA LYS A 158 7.82 -3.83 -15.06
C LYS A 158 7.69 -3.74 -16.58
N ALA A 159 7.65 -2.53 -17.15
CA ALA A 159 7.66 -2.28 -18.58
C ALA A 159 9.07 -2.33 -19.22
N GLY A 160 10.11 -2.67 -18.47
CA GLY A 160 11.50 -2.73 -18.95
C GLY A 160 12.19 -1.37 -19.01
N ILE A 161 11.61 -0.32 -18.42
CA ILE A 161 12.18 1.01 -18.34
C ILE A 161 12.89 1.15 -17.00
N PRO A 162 14.22 1.31 -16.94
CA PRO A 162 14.94 1.49 -15.70
C PRO A 162 14.49 2.76 -14.98
N GLY A 163 14.25 2.65 -13.68
CA GLY A 163 13.76 3.74 -12.85
C GLY A 163 14.56 3.91 -11.57
N VAL A 164 14.57 5.13 -11.05
CA VAL A 164 15.10 5.49 -9.74
C VAL A 164 14.24 6.63 -9.17
N ILE A 165 14.04 6.63 -7.87
CA ILE A 165 13.33 7.71 -7.18
C ILE A 165 14.37 8.74 -6.80
N PHE A 166 14.20 9.97 -7.29
CA PHE A 166 15.06 11.09 -6.98
C PHE A 166 14.27 12.41 -7.00
N GLY A 167 14.46 13.22 -5.98
CA GLY A 167 13.79 14.52 -5.90
C GLY A 167 14.10 15.24 -4.58
N PRO A 168 13.64 16.49 -4.44
CA PRO A 168 13.81 17.28 -3.23
C PRO A 168 12.80 16.87 -2.16
N GLY A 169 13.07 17.18 -0.91
CA GLY A 169 12.23 16.88 0.24
C GLY A 169 12.75 15.75 1.10
N SER A 170 11.98 15.39 2.12
CA SER A 170 12.24 14.27 3.01
C SER A 170 10.95 13.54 3.33
N ILE A 171 10.97 12.22 3.25
CA ILE A 171 9.82 11.38 3.61
C ILE A 171 9.37 11.58 5.08
N GLN A 172 10.28 12.00 5.95
CA GLN A 172 9.96 12.27 7.36
C GLN A 172 9.01 13.45 7.55
N GLN A 173 8.90 14.34 6.56
CA GLN A 173 8.00 15.50 6.57
C GLN A 173 6.71 15.25 5.81
N ALA A 174 6.67 14.22 4.98
CA ALA A 174 5.51 13.88 4.17
C ALA A 174 4.32 13.48 5.06
N HIS A 175 3.12 13.97 4.69
CA HIS A 175 1.85 13.71 5.38
C HIS A 175 1.81 14.16 6.84
N GLN A 176 2.69 15.09 7.23
CA GLN A 176 2.70 15.71 8.56
C GLN A 176 1.94 17.05 8.54
N PRO A 177 1.35 17.46 9.66
CA PRO A 177 0.89 18.83 9.79
C PRO A 177 2.04 19.81 9.51
N ASP A 178 1.74 20.87 8.75
CA ASP A 178 2.73 21.88 8.34
C ASP A 178 3.91 21.31 7.51
N GLU A 179 3.63 20.32 6.67
CA GLU A 179 4.61 19.74 5.73
C GLU A 179 5.37 20.85 4.98
N PHE A 180 6.69 20.77 4.97
CA PHE A 180 7.56 21.78 4.38
C PHE A 180 8.70 21.19 3.56
N ILE A 181 9.29 22.01 2.73
CA ILE A 181 10.52 21.74 2.01
C ILE A 181 11.51 22.91 2.20
N GLU A 182 12.78 22.60 2.33
CA GLU A 182 13.81 23.63 2.41
C GLU A 182 14.03 24.30 1.04
N VAL A 183 14.10 25.62 1.02
CA VAL A 183 14.36 26.41 -0.23
C VAL A 183 15.65 25.98 -0.90
N LYS A 184 16.66 25.58 -0.12
CA LYS A 184 17.92 25.05 -0.64
C LYS A 184 17.71 23.81 -1.51
N GLN A 185 16.89 22.88 -1.07
CA GLN A 185 16.58 21.64 -1.81
C GLN A 185 15.87 21.93 -3.15
N ILE A 186 14.99 22.95 -3.17
CA ILE A 186 14.37 23.41 -4.42
C ILE A 186 15.44 23.92 -5.39
N SER A 187 16.38 24.73 -4.92
CA SER A 187 17.48 25.27 -5.73
C SER A 187 18.39 24.16 -6.26
N GLU A 188 18.70 23.17 -5.42
CA GLU A 188 19.50 22.00 -5.82
C GLU A 188 18.78 21.15 -6.88
N CYS A 189 17.46 20.98 -6.74
CA CYS A 189 16.65 20.29 -7.73
C CYS A 189 16.63 21.02 -9.07
N ILE A 190 16.49 22.35 -9.09
CA ILE A 190 16.57 23.15 -10.32
C ILE A 190 17.94 22.98 -11.00
N ASN A 191 19.02 23.02 -10.22
CA ASN A 191 20.37 22.82 -10.77
C ASN A 191 20.54 21.41 -11.36
N PHE A 192 19.97 20.39 -10.71
CA PHE A 192 19.96 19.03 -11.24
C PHE A 192 19.18 18.94 -12.56
N LEU A 193 17.98 19.53 -12.63
CA LEU A 193 17.15 19.52 -13.84
C LEU A 193 17.87 20.21 -15.02
N ASN A 194 18.57 21.31 -14.79
CA ASN A 194 19.37 21.95 -15.82
C ASN A 194 20.47 21.03 -16.33
N LYS A 195 21.22 20.35 -15.46
CA LYS A 195 22.23 19.37 -15.87
C LYS A 195 21.62 18.18 -16.64
N LEU A 196 20.41 17.75 -16.26
CA LEU A 196 19.71 16.67 -16.96
C LEU A 196 19.29 17.10 -18.38
N ILE A 197 18.82 18.34 -18.54
CA ILE A 197 18.48 18.91 -19.84
C ILE A 197 19.75 18.98 -20.72
N ASP A 198 20.84 19.57 -20.21
CA ASP A 198 22.12 19.66 -20.93
C ASP A 198 22.63 18.26 -21.35
N TRP A 199 22.52 17.27 -20.46
CA TRP A 199 22.87 15.89 -20.76
C TRP A 199 22.00 15.32 -21.88
N ALA A 200 20.68 15.52 -21.81
CA ALA A 200 19.75 15.03 -22.81
C ALA A 200 20.01 15.65 -24.19
N GLU A 201 20.24 16.95 -24.26
CA GLU A 201 20.60 17.65 -25.52
C GLU A 201 21.88 17.09 -26.16
N ASN A 202 22.90 16.81 -25.35
CA ASN A 202 24.18 16.28 -25.82
C ASN A 202 24.14 14.78 -26.19
N ASN A 203 23.12 14.03 -25.74
CA ASN A 203 23.00 12.58 -25.98
C ASN A 203 21.76 12.20 -26.82
N SER A 204 21.01 13.19 -27.35
CA SER A 204 19.79 12.96 -28.15
C SER A 204 20.04 12.59 -29.62
N THR A 205 21.28 12.38 -30.03
CA THR A 205 21.67 12.14 -31.44
C THR A 205 22.08 10.68 -31.71
N ALA A 206 21.65 9.72 -30.87
CA ALA A 206 21.92 8.30 -31.10
C ALA A 206 20.66 7.55 -31.56
#